data_19d9e3f7d037408642474617aa678cd3
#
_entry.id   19d9e3f7d037408642474617aa678cd3
#
_cell.length_a   1.000
_cell.length_b   1.000
_cell.length_c   1.000
_cell.angle_alpha   90.00
_cell.angle_beta   90.00
_cell.angle_gamma   90.00
#
_symmetry.space_group_name_H-M   'P 1'
#
loop_
_entity.id
_entity.type
_entity.pdbx_description
1 polymer ?
#
loop_
_entity_poly.entity_id
_entity_poly.type
_entity_poly.pdbx_seq_one_letter_code
_entity_poly.pdbx_strand_id
1 'polypeptide(L)'
;MKKKYLSLLLLCLSLVGCKTKAVVELDYLPIADPYVMLYEGKYYAYGTGGTVEGEGFACFSSDDLKSWRRESQALSATDSYGTWGFWAPEVYYVESKKKFYLFYSAEEHICVATADTPQGPFRQAVKQPIWDEKSIDTSLFIDDDGTPYLYFVRFTDGNVIWAAQMNDDLTSIKPETLTECIKVEEPWELSQDKPAKVAEGPSILKKDGVYYLVYSANHFESKNYGVGYATSDSPMGPWKKYAGNPILQRTDGLLGTGHGAPFRCKDGSWKYIFHAHWDTTKVQPRTSYIKGFAISDHGVASIDGSIIKPQVLGTASKNNE
;
A
#
# COMPACT_ATOMS: atom_id res chain seq x y z
N MET A 1 28.17 -6.40 -79.07
CA MET A 1 27.07 -6.08 -78.14
C MET A 1 27.24 -6.82 -76.83
N LYS A 2 27.74 -6.16 -75.78
CA LYS A 2 27.96 -6.77 -74.44
C LYS A 2 26.85 -6.25 -73.52
N LYS A 3 25.95 -7.13 -73.04
CA LYS A 3 24.94 -6.83 -72.06
C LYS A 3 25.61 -6.79 -70.68
N LYS A 4 25.51 -5.62 -69.98
CA LYS A 4 25.88 -5.47 -68.59
C LYS A 4 24.68 -5.89 -67.72
N TYR A 5 24.86 -6.88 -66.82
CA TYR A 5 23.90 -7.22 -65.80
C TYR A 5 24.21 -6.35 -64.55
N LEU A 6 23.26 -5.56 -64.15
CA LEU A 6 23.31 -4.75 -62.93
C LEU A 6 22.65 -5.58 -61.83
N SER A 7 23.48 -6.09 -60.88
CA SER A 7 23.00 -6.80 -59.70
C SER A 7 22.48 -5.78 -58.69
N LEU A 8 21.18 -5.82 -58.45
CA LEU A 8 20.54 -5.03 -57.39
C LEU A 8 20.67 -5.79 -56.05
N LEU A 9 21.52 -5.32 -55.18
CA LEU A 9 21.66 -5.85 -53.79
C LEU A 9 20.52 -5.30 -52.97
N LEU A 10 19.53 -6.14 -52.63
CA LEU A 10 18.45 -5.78 -51.71
C LEU A 10 18.98 -5.89 -50.28
N LEU A 11 19.21 -4.77 -49.62
CA LEU A 11 19.60 -4.72 -48.23
C LEU A 11 18.30 -4.80 -47.40
N CYS A 12 18.00 -5.99 -46.83
CA CYS A 12 16.93 -6.16 -45.87
C CYS A 12 17.35 -5.54 -44.52
N LEU A 13 16.95 -4.31 -44.27
CA LEU A 13 16.98 -3.76 -42.93
C LEU A 13 15.84 -4.41 -42.11
N SER A 14 16.18 -5.32 -41.21
CA SER A 14 15.29 -5.81 -40.19
C SER A 14 15.07 -4.67 -39.14
N LEU A 15 13.97 -3.97 -39.25
CA LEU A 15 13.48 -3.08 -38.21
C LEU A 15 13.08 -3.94 -37.01
N VAL A 16 13.94 -4.01 -36.00
CA VAL A 16 13.57 -4.48 -34.66
C VAL A 16 12.66 -3.42 -34.06
N GLY A 17 11.36 -3.56 -34.30
CA GLY A 17 10.36 -2.73 -33.69
C GLY A 17 10.32 -2.97 -32.18
N CYS A 18 10.90 -2.06 -31.41
CA CYS A 18 10.66 -1.97 -29.98
C CYS A 18 9.17 -1.68 -29.79
N LYS A 19 8.37 -2.69 -29.44
CA LYS A 19 6.97 -2.50 -29.05
C LYS A 19 6.93 -1.75 -27.74
N THR A 20 6.92 -0.42 -27.77
CA THR A 20 6.52 0.37 -26.63
C THR A 20 5.08 0.00 -26.30
N LYS A 21 4.87 -0.70 -25.18
CA LYS A 21 3.51 -0.94 -24.66
C LYS A 21 2.86 0.42 -24.45
N ALA A 22 1.73 0.65 -25.09
CA ALA A 22 0.93 1.86 -24.87
C ALA A 22 0.52 1.87 -23.39
N VAL A 23 0.91 2.91 -22.66
CA VAL A 23 0.42 3.13 -21.30
C VAL A 23 -1.02 3.61 -21.43
N VAL A 24 -1.94 2.85 -20.88
CA VAL A 24 -3.38 3.18 -20.90
C VAL A 24 -3.63 4.31 -19.92
N GLU A 25 -4.26 5.37 -20.36
CA GLU A 25 -4.78 6.41 -19.49
C GLU A 25 -5.98 5.87 -18.72
N LEU A 26 -5.98 6.02 -17.39
CA LEU A 26 -7.07 5.59 -16.51
C LEU A 26 -7.57 6.79 -15.71
N ASP A 27 -8.89 6.94 -15.62
CA ASP A 27 -9.53 7.97 -14.79
C ASP A 27 -9.55 7.62 -13.30
N TYR A 28 -8.72 6.65 -12.89
CA TYR A 28 -8.54 6.18 -11.52
C TYR A 28 -7.14 5.60 -11.30
N LEU A 29 -6.70 5.51 -10.04
CA LEU A 29 -5.48 4.80 -9.65
C LEU A 29 -5.83 3.33 -9.37
N PRO A 30 -5.33 2.37 -10.17
CA PRO A 30 -5.80 0.98 -10.20
C PRO A 30 -5.14 0.11 -9.12
N ILE A 31 -5.12 0.58 -7.88
CA ILE A 31 -4.58 -0.15 -6.73
C ILE A 31 -5.58 -0.18 -5.59
N ALA A 32 -5.67 -1.32 -4.91
CA ALA A 32 -6.33 -1.47 -3.62
C ALA A 32 -5.29 -1.46 -2.51
N ASP A 33 -5.74 -1.38 -1.24
CA ASP A 33 -4.86 -1.40 -0.08
C ASP A 33 -3.68 -0.41 -0.26
N PRO A 34 -3.98 0.86 -0.60
CA PRO A 34 -2.98 1.79 -1.11
C PRO A 34 -2.14 2.40 -0.01
N TYR A 35 -0.87 2.58 -0.31
CA TYR A 35 0.11 3.29 0.50
C TYR A 35 0.76 4.41 -0.31
N VAL A 36 1.03 5.57 0.32
CA VAL A 36 1.74 6.70 -0.30
C VAL A 36 2.93 7.10 0.55
N MET A 37 4.09 7.21 -0.08
CA MET A 37 5.31 7.76 0.49
C MET A 37 5.65 9.09 -0.20
N LEU A 38 6.02 10.10 0.59
CA LEU A 38 6.67 11.32 0.10
C LEU A 38 8.19 11.17 0.25
N TYR A 39 8.91 11.24 -0.86
CA TYR A 39 10.37 11.18 -0.87
C TYR A 39 10.94 12.19 -1.88
N GLU A 40 11.90 13.00 -1.45
CA GLU A 40 12.55 14.05 -2.27
C GLU A 40 11.55 14.92 -3.05
N GLY A 41 10.45 15.31 -2.39
CA GLY A 41 9.46 16.21 -2.97
C GLY A 41 8.55 15.58 -4.02
N LYS A 42 8.54 14.24 -4.18
CA LYS A 42 7.65 13.49 -5.06
C LYS A 42 6.88 12.43 -4.26
N TYR A 43 5.62 12.23 -4.61
CA TYR A 43 4.81 11.16 -4.04
C TYR A 43 4.98 9.87 -4.84
N TYR A 44 5.06 8.75 -4.13
CA TYR A 44 5.11 7.41 -4.69
C TYR A 44 3.98 6.59 -4.09
N ALA A 45 3.21 5.90 -4.93
CA ALA A 45 2.09 5.06 -4.51
C ALA A 45 2.33 3.60 -4.89
N TYR A 46 1.91 2.72 -3.97
CA TYR A 46 1.95 1.27 -4.10
C TYR A 46 0.61 0.71 -3.60
N GLY A 47 0.27 -0.50 -4.00
CA GLY A 47 -0.95 -1.16 -3.54
C GLY A 47 -1.13 -2.51 -4.21
N THR A 48 -2.15 -3.20 -3.78
CA THR A 48 -2.59 -4.48 -4.37
C THR A 48 -3.11 -4.25 -5.78
N GLY A 49 -2.56 -4.95 -6.76
CA GLY A 49 -2.91 -4.79 -8.19
C GLY A 49 -2.05 -3.75 -8.92
N GLY A 50 -2.59 -3.19 -9.99
CA GLY A 50 -1.89 -2.19 -10.83
C GLY A 50 -0.74 -2.74 -11.67
N THR A 51 -0.44 -4.02 -11.59
CA THR A 51 0.60 -4.68 -12.38
C THR A 51 0.13 -4.98 -13.80
N VAL A 52 1.06 -4.99 -14.75
CA VAL A 52 0.81 -5.38 -16.15
C VAL A 52 1.77 -6.48 -16.63
N GLU A 53 2.70 -6.91 -15.78
CA GLU A 53 3.80 -7.83 -16.09
C GLU A 53 3.86 -9.00 -15.09
N GLY A 54 2.71 -9.61 -14.77
CA GLY A 54 2.63 -10.72 -13.83
C GLY A 54 2.43 -10.28 -12.38
N GLU A 55 2.63 -11.20 -11.45
CA GLU A 55 2.43 -10.99 -10.02
C GLU A 55 3.51 -10.09 -9.40
N GLY A 56 3.11 -9.28 -8.44
CA GLY A 56 3.96 -8.36 -7.71
C GLY A 56 3.30 -7.00 -7.50
N PHE A 57 4.09 -5.91 -7.49
CA PHE A 57 3.58 -4.55 -7.27
C PHE A 57 4.10 -3.56 -8.29
N ALA A 58 3.23 -2.65 -8.73
CA ALA A 58 3.61 -1.49 -9.51
C ALA A 58 3.95 -0.29 -8.61
N CYS A 59 4.83 0.60 -9.11
CA CYS A 59 5.07 1.91 -8.53
C CYS A 59 4.42 2.98 -9.41
N PHE A 60 3.72 3.90 -8.78
CA PHE A 60 3.20 5.11 -9.40
C PHE A 60 3.81 6.34 -8.74
N SER A 61 4.00 7.42 -9.49
CA SER A 61 4.48 8.69 -8.94
C SER A 61 3.57 9.86 -9.29
N SER A 62 3.58 10.88 -8.43
CA SER A 62 2.81 12.11 -8.62
C SER A 62 3.53 13.32 -8.02
N ASP A 63 3.28 14.49 -8.60
CA ASP A 63 3.72 15.77 -8.03
C ASP A 63 2.60 16.50 -7.29
N ASP A 64 1.33 16.12 -7.52
CA ASP A 64 0.13 16.86 -7.09
C ASP A 64 -0.97 16.02 -6.43
N LEU A 65 -0.76 14.69 -6.27
CA LEU A 65 -1.71 13.69 -5.77
C LEU A 65 -2.93 13.44 -6.68
N LYS A 66 -3.09 14.17 -7.77
CA LYS A 66 -4.21 14.04 -8.71
C LYS A 66 -3.79 13.27 -9.95
N SER A 67 -2.65 13.65 -10.51
CA SER A 67 -2.11 13.12 -11.75
C SER A 67 -0.96 12.17 -11.44
N TRP A 68 -1.12 10.89 -11.72
CA TRP A 68 -0.15 9.85 -11.45
C TRP A 68 0.41 9.26 -12.73
N ARG A 69 1.66 8.82 -12.67
CA ARG A 69 2.32 8.09 -13.75
C ARG A 69 2.78 6.75 -13.24
N ARG A 70 2.57 5.70 -14.03
CA ARG A 70 3.17 4.40 -13.75
C ARG A 70 4.68 4.48 -14.06
N GLU A 71 5.50 4.23 -13.07
CA GLU A 71 6.97 4.28 -13.21
C GLU A 71 7.55 2.91 -13.59
N SER A 72 7.20 1.87 -12.84
CA SER A 72 7.86 0.55 -12.95
C SER A 72 6.98 -0.57 -12.42
N GLN A 73 7.42 -1.81 -12.66
CA GLN A 73 7.13 -2.95 -11.81
C GLN A 73 8.10 -2.88 -10.62
N ALA A 74 7.61 -2.38 -9.46
CA ALA A 74 8.45 -2.16 -8.29
C ALA A 74 8.98 -3.45 -7.69
N LEU A 75 8.12 -4.49 -7.62
CA LEU A 75 8.49 -5.84 -7.19
C LEU A 75 7.89 -6.85 -8.15
N SER A 76 8.65 -7.87 -8.49
CA SER A 76 8.20 -9.04 -9.26
C SER A 76 8.26 -10.29 -8.41
N ALA A 77 7.31 -11.21 -8.59
CA ALA A 77 7.34 -12.54 -7.98
C ALA A 77 8.62 -13.32 -8.31
N THR A 78 9.28 -13.02 -9.44
CA THR A 78 10.56 -13.63 -9.79
C THR A 78 11.73 -13.16 -8.93
N ASP A 79 11.61 -12.04 -8.24
CA ASP A 79 12.66 -11.43 -7.41
C ASP A 79 12.38 -11.56 -5.90
N SER A 80 11.28 -12.24 -5.52
CA SER A 80 10.78 -12.29 -4.15
C SER A 80 10.18 -13.65 -3.77
N TYR A 81 9.79 -13.81 -2.51
CA TYR A 81 9.01 -14.94 -2.04
C TYR A 81 7.57 -14.85 -2.54
N GLY A 82 6.98 -16.01 -2.84
CA GLY A 82 5.59 -16.17 -3.23
C GLY A 82 5.37 -16.14 -4.73
N THR A 83 4.26 -16.74 -5.16
CA THR A 83 3.81 -16.85 -6.56
C THR A 83 2.41 -16.29 -6.76
N TRP A 84 1.67 -16.01 -5.67
CA TRP A 84 0.32 -15.45 -5.67
C TRP A 84 0.06 -14.64 -4.40
N GLY A 85 -1.04 -13.89 -4.37
CA GLY A 85 -1.49 -13.20 -3.17
C GLY A 85 -0.58 -12.04 -2.76
N PHE A 86 -0.06 -11.29 -3.72
CA PHE A 86 0.70 -10.07 -3.45
C PHE A 86 -0.24 -8.96 -3.02
N TRP A 87 -0.28 -8.66 -1.68
CA TRP A 87 -1.22 -7.72 -1.09
C TRP A 87 -0.56 -6.71 -0.18
N ALA A 88 -1.23 -5.55 -0.05
CA ALA A 88 -0.99 -4.49 0.91
C ALA A 88 0.50 -4.12 1.08
N PRO A 89 1.19 -3.64 0.02
CA PRO A 89 2.57 -3.22 0.11
C PRO A 89 2.69 -1.85 0.77
N GLU A 90 3.63 -1.69 1.70
CA GLU A 90 4.06 -0.42 2.26
C GLU A 90 5.55 -0.22 2.04
N VAL A 91 5.97 1.00 1.65
CA VAL A 91 7.37 1.30 1.34
C VAL A 91 7.91 2.40 2.24
N TYR A 92 9.03 2.13 2.87
CA TYR A 92 9.69 3.02 3.81
C TYR A 92 11.14 3.30 3.39
N TYR A 93 11.54 4.56 3.42
CA TYR A 93 12.96 4.90 3.37
C TYR A 93 13.54 4.85 4.78
N VAL A 94 14.49 3.98 5.02
CA VAL A 94 15.16 3.84 6.31
C VAL A 94 16.48 4.57 6.26
N GLU A 95 16.51 5.79 6.80
CA GLU A 95 17.66 6.73 6.72
C GLU A 95 18.94 6.12 7.27
N SER A 96 18.89 5.40 8.40
CA SER A 96 20.06 4.75 9.01
C SER A 96 20.70 3.67 8.13
N LYS A 97 19.93 3.13 7.17
CA LYS A 97 20.38 2.08 6.24
C LYS A 97 20.52 2.58 4.79
N LYS A 98 20.06 3.81 4.53
CA LYS A 98 20.05 4.45 3.19
C LYS A 98 19.44 3.55 2.12
N LYS A 99 18.32 2.88 2.47
CA LYS A 99 17.61 1.93 1.60
C LYS A 99 16.10 2.06 1.75
N PHE A 100 15.41 1.66 0.70
CA PHE A 100 13.97 1.49 0.70
C PHE A 100 13.65 0.04 1.09
N TYR A 101 12.67 -0.11 1.98
CA TYR A 101 12.13 -1.37 2.45
C TYR A 101 10.68 -1.45 2.02
N LEU A 102 10.32 -2.47 1.27
CA LEU A 102 8.96 -2.77 0.86
C LEU A 102 8.49 -3.97 1.69
N PHE A 103 7.57 -3.72 2.61
CA PHE A 103 6.88 -4.74 3.38
C PHE A 103 5.59 -5.12 2.66
N TYR A 104 5.24 -6.40 2.61
CA TYR A 104 4.11 -6.89 1.83
C TYR A 104 3.66 -8.26 2.28
N SER A 105 2.49 -8.69 1.79
CA SER A 105 2.00 -10.06 1.94
C SER A 105 2.16 -10.83 0.63
N ALA A 106 2.56 -12.10 0.70
CA ALA A 106 2.51 -13.06 -0.40
C ALA A 106 2.22 -14.46 0.18
N GLU A 107 1.33 -15.22 -0.47
CA GLU A 107 0.89 -16.56 0.00
C GLU A 107 0.43 -16.57 1.48
N GLU A 108 -0.22 -15.47 1.91
CA GLU A 108 -0.61 -15.22 3.30
C GLU A 108 0.56 -15.25 4.28
N HIS A 109 1.75 -14.82 3.86
CA HIS A 109 2.92 -14.60 4.73
C HIS A 109 3.44 -13.18 4.56
N ILE A 110 3.91 -12.59 5.65
CA ILE A 110 4.51 -11.27 5.65
C ILE A 110 5.96 -11.34 5.17
N CYS A 111 6.32 -10.42 4.29
CA CYS A 111 7.60 -10.41 3.60
C CYS A 111 8.21 -9.01 3.59
N VAL A 112 9.52 -8.92 3.35
CA VAL A 112 10.22 -7.66 3.11
C VAL A 112 11.23 -7.81 1.98
N ALA A 113 11.24 -6.82 1.08
CA ALA A 113 12.23 -6.69 0.01
C ALA A 113 12.88 -5.31 0.06
N THR A 114 14.06 -5.15 -0.51
CA THR A 114 14.79 -3.86 -0.47
C THR A 114 15.17 -3.37 -1.86
N ALA A 115 15.32 -2.03 -1.99
CA ALA A 115 15.80 -1.36 -3.20
C ALA A 115 16.63 -0.13 -2.86
N ASP A 116 17.38 0.38 -3.82
CA ASP A 116 18.13 1.63 -3.70
C ASP A 116 17.31 2.86 -4.16
N THR A 117 16.19 2.64 -4.83
CA THR A 117 15.28 3.70 -5.29
C THR A 117 13.82 3.37 -4.95
N PRO A 118 12.95 4.39 -4.81
CA PRO A 118 11.54 4.15 -4.51
C PRO A 118 10.80 3.38 -5.62
N GLN A 119 11.26 3.49 -6.87
CA GLN A 119 10.67 2.76 -8.00
C GLN A 119 11.06 1.27 -8.03
N GLY A 120 12.00 0.84 -7.16
CA GLY A 120 12.58 -0.49 -7.21
C GLY A 120 13.71 -0.62 -8.27
N PRO A 121 14.00 -1.81 -8.78
CA PRO A 121 13.33 -3.07 -8.43
C PRO A 121 13.64 -3.52 -6.99
N PHE A 122 12.61 -3.81 -6.23
CA PHE A 122 12.75 -4.42 -4.91
C PHE A 122 13.09 -5.90 -5.05
N ARG A 123 14.00 -6.39 -4.19
CA ARG A 123 14.47 -7.78 -4.20
C ARG A 123 14.65 -8.31 -2.79
N GLN A 124 14.40 -9.59 -2.63
CA GLN A 124 14.82 -10.33 -1.44
C GLN A 124 16.15 -11.04 -1.72
N ALA A 125 17.13 -10.82 -0.85
CA ALA A 125 18.40 -11.54 -0.93
C ALA A 125 18.20 -13.06 -0.68
N VAL A 126 17.30 -13.38 0.27
CA VAL A 126 16.81 -14.74 0.51
C VAL A 126 15.29 -14.68 0.40
N LYS A 127 14.72 -15.48 -0.50
CA LYS A 127 13.28 -15.49 -0.75
C LYS A 127 12.56 -16.31 0.31
N GLN A 128 12.23 -15.65 1.41
CA GLN A 128 11.54 -16.23 2.56
C GLN A 128 10.65 -15.18 3.25
N PRO A 129 9.61 -15.59 3.99
CA PRO A 129 8.84 -14.68 4.80
C PRO A 129 9.65 -14.16 6.01
N ILE A 130 9.18 -13.06 6.61
CA ILE A 130 9.67 -12.51 7.89
C ILE A 130 9.30 -13.46 9.04
N TRP A 131 8.17 -14.14 8.91
CA TRP A 131 7.52 -14.95 9.92
C TRP A 131 6.86 -16.18 9.28
N ASP A 132 7.03 -17.36 9.88
CA ASP A 132 6.58 -18.64 9.30
C ASP A 132 5.07 -18.89 9.45
N GLU A 133 4.38 -18.20 10.38
CA GLU A 133 2.93 -18.33 10.50
C GLU A 133 2.23 -17.46 9.47
N LYS A 134 1.07 -17.92 9.00
CA LYS A 134 0.21 -17.13 8.11
C LYS A 134 -0.18 -15.81 8.74
N SER A 135 0.13 -14.74 8.03
CA SER A 135 -0.09 -13.36 8.44
C SER A 135 -0.10 -12.44 7.22
N ILE A 136 -0.76 -11.29 7.34
CA ILE A 136 -0.89 -10.32 6.24
C ILE A 136 -0.79 -8.88 6.76
N ASP A 137 -0.81 -7.90 5.87
CA ASP A 137 -1.02 -6.47 6.14
C ASP A 137 0.01 -5.89 7.12
N THR A 138 1.21 -5.77 6.65
CA THR A 138 2.33 -5.24 7.46
C THR A 138 2.37 -3.72 7.48
N SER A 139 2.68 -3.13 8.64
CA SER A 139 3.04 -1.72 8.80
C SER A 139 4.26 -1.58 9.71
N LEU A 140 5.32 -0.95 9.20
CA LEU A 140 6.54 -0.68 9.96
C LEU A 140 6.41 0.65 10.71
N PHE A 141 6.78 0.64 11.97
CA PHE A 141 6.98 1.84 12.78
C PHE A 141 8.36 1.81 13.45
N ILE A 142 9.12 2.87 13.27
CA ILE A 142 10.39 3.08 13.99
C ILE A 142 10.15 4.20 14.99
N ASP A 143 10.26 3.89 16.28
CA ASP A 143 10.03 4.87 17.35
C ASP A 143 11.18 5.88 17.46
N ASP A 144 11.00 6.93 18.25
CA ASP A 144 11.97 8.02 18.45
C ASP A 144 13.31 7.54 19.02
N ASP A 145 13.31 6.43 19.73
CA ASP A 145 14.52 5.77 20.27
C ASP A 145 15.23 4.85 19.26
N GLY A 146 14.64 4.73 18.04
CA GLY A 146 15.15 3.88 16.97
C GLY A 146 14.67 2.44 17.00
N THR A 147 13.86 2.04 17.99
CA THR A 147 13.31 0.68 18.08
C THR A 147 12.29 0.42 16.96
N PRO A 148 12.49 -0.60 16.10
CA PRO A 148 11.54 -0.92 15.04
C PRO A 148 10.47 -1.88 15.55
N TYR A 149 9.22 -1.58 15.20
CA TYR A 149 8.04 -2.40 15.45
C TYR A 149 7.36 -2.74 14.13
N LEU A 150 6.89 -3.98 13.98
CA LEU A 150 6.05 -4.41 12.88
C LEU A 150 4.66 -4.72 13.41
N TYR A 151 3.65 -4.07 12.84
CA TYR A 151 2.26 -4.40 13.06
C TYR A 151 1.78 -5.22 11.89
N PHE A 152 0.98 -6.25 12.15
CA PHE A 152 0.49 -7.15 11.11
C PHE A 152 -0.74 -7.93 11.59
N VAL A 153 -1.45 -8.54 10.67
CA VAL A 153 -2.62 -9.36 10.96
C VAL A 153 -2.21 -10.82 11.12
N ARG A 154 -2.72 -11.48 12.17
CA ARG A 154 -2.72 -12.93 12.37
C ARG A 154 -4.15 -13.46 12.36
N PHE A 155 -4.33 -14.70 11.90
CA PHE A 155 -5.62 -15.38 11.81
C PHE A 155 -5.91 -16.19 13.11
N THR A 156 -6.07 -15.49 14.23
CA THR A 156 -6.24 -16.12 15.56
C THR A 156 -7.70 -16.20 16.02
N ASP A 157 -8.52 -15.19 15.72
CA ASP A 157 -9.99 -15.17 15.89
C ASP A 157 -10.60 -14.30 14.76
N GLY A 158 -10.48 -14.77 13.53
CA GLY A 158 -10.59 -13.95 12.34
C GLY A 158 -9.29 -13.17 12.14
N ASN A 159 -9.36 -11.99 11.51
CA ASN A 159 -8.23 -11.10 11.35
C ASN A 159 -8.06 -10.28 12.64
N VAL A 160 -6.93 -10.46 13.30
CA VAL A 160 -6.56 -9.76 14.55
C VAL A 160 -5.22 -9.06 14.33
N ILE A 161 -5.13 -7.79 14.67
CA ILE A 161 -3.86 -7.03 14.56
C ILE A 161 -2.98 -7.33 15.75
N TRP A 162 -1.76 -7.71 15.45
CA TRP A 162 -0.67 -7.97 16.40
C TRP A 162 0.48 -7.03 16.12
N ALA A 163 1.36 -6.87 17.09
CA ALA A 163 2.64 -6.19 16.94
C ALA A 163 3.77 -7.03 17.50
N ALA A 164 4.98 -6.83 16.99
CA ALA A 164 6.21 -7.35 17.53
C ALA A 164 7.36 -6.35 17.31
N GLN A 165 8.37 -6.36 18.16
CA GLN A 165 9.64 -5.71 17.84
C GLN A 165 10.32 -6.45 16.69
N MET A 166 10.96 -5.71 15.80
CA MET A 166 11.83 -6.29 14.78
C MET A 166 13.28 -6.34 15.25
N ASN A 167 14.05 -7.19 14.61
CA ASN A 167 15.51 -7.10 14.68
C ASN A 167 15.98 -5.88 13.87
N ASP A 168 17.19 -5.39 14.17
CA ASP A 168 17.74 -4.16 13.57
C ASP A 168 17.92 -4.22 12.05
N ASP A 169 18.00 -5.43 11.49
CA ASP A 169 18.10 -5.64 10.03
C ASP A 169 16.76 -5.50 9.30
N LEU A 170 15.65 -5.43 10.03
CA LEU A 170 14.27 -5.33 9.56
C LEU A 170 13.82 -6.53 8.69
N THR A 171 14.45 -7.69 8.85
CA THR A 171 14.13 -8.91 8.09
C THR A 171 13.44 -9.99 8.91
N SER A 172 13.35 -9.81 10.23
CA SER A 172 12.69 -10.74 11.16
C SER A 172 12.13 -10.00 12.38
N ILE A 173 11.12 -10.59 13.00
CA ILE A 173 10.56 -10.12 14.27
C ILE A 173 11.25 -10.83 15.46
N LYS A 174 11.04 -10.29 16.67
CA LYS A 174 11.38 -10.92 17.95
C LYS A 174 10.12 -11.61 18.49
N PRO A 175 9.96 -12.94 18.34
CA PRO A 175 8.70 -13.64 18.65
C PRO A 175 8.26 -13.51 20.11
N GLU A 176 9.22 -13.38 21.04
CA GLU A 176 8.95 -13.19 22.46
C GLU A 176 8.28 -11.86 22.81
N THR A 177 8.22 -10.92 21.83
CA THR A 177 7.58 -9.61 21.99
C THR A 177 6.17 -9.56 21.39
N LEU A 178 5.68 -10.65 20.79
CA LEU A 178 4.36 -10.70 20.15
C LEU A 178 3.26 -10.25 21.11
N THR A 179 2.49 -9.25 20.69
CA THR A 179 1.40 -8.67 21.50
C THR A 179 0.15 -8.47 20.63
N GLU A 180 -1.00 -8.94 21.13
CA GLU A 180 -2.31 -8.67 20.52
C GLU A 180 -2.66 -7.18 20.69
N CYS A 181 -3.03 -6.51 19.60
CA CYS A 181 -3.34 -5.07 19.62
C CYS A 181 -4.84 -4.80 19.44
N ILE A 182 -5.42 -5.23 18.32
CA ILE A 182 -6.80 -4.94 17.96
C ILE A 182 -7.48 -6.20 17.44
N LYS A 183 -8.62 -6.53 18.03
CA LYS A 183 -9.57 -7.52 17.52
C LYS A 183 -10.96 -6.91 17.39
N VAL A 184 -11.85 -7.59 16.69
CA VAL A 184 -13.24 -7.16 16.50
C VAL A 184 -14.00 -7.24 17.82
N GLU A 185 -14.52 -6.09 18.30
CA GLU A 185 -15.28 -5.97 19.54
C GLU A 185 -16.46 -5.02 19.39
N GLU A 186 -16.33 -4.00 18.52
CA GLU A 186 -17.32 -2.94 18.37
C GLU A 186 -18.37 -3.29 17.29
N PRO A 187 -19.62 -2.83 17.42
CA PRO A 187 -20.68 -3.14 16.46
C PRO A 187 -20.36 -2.75 15.00
N TRP A 188 -19.67 -1.66 14.76
CA TRP A 188 -19.31 -1.20 13.42
C TRP A 188 -18.25 -2.09 12.75
N GLU A 189 -17.48 -2.83 13.54
CA GLU A 189 -16.44 -3.75 13.08
C GLU A 189 -17.03 -5.09 12.59
N LEU A 190 -18.27 -5.40 12.96
CA LEU A 190 -18.96 -6.64 12.62
C LEU A 190 -19.67 -6.52 11.28
N SER A 191 -19.33 -7.38 10.35
CA SER A 191 -20.04 -7.48 9.09
C SER A 191 -21.34 -8.24 9.28
N GLN A 192 -22.45 -7.64 8.84
CA GLN A 192 -23.76 -8.29 8.83
C GLN A 192 -24.00 -9.13 7.56
N ASP A 193 -23.33 -8.77 6.49
CA ASP A 193 -23.44 -9.39 5.16
C ASP A 193 -22.30 -10.40 4.88
N LYS A 194 -21.26 -10.39 5.70
CA LYS A 194 -20.12 -11.31 5.63
C LYS A 194 -19.81 -11.85 7.03
N PRO A 195 -19.99 -13.16 7.29
CA PRO A 195 -19.78 -13.73 8.62
C PRO A 195 -18.27 -13.85 8.94
N ALA A 196 -17.56 -12.75 8.98
CA ALA A 196 -16.13 -12.70 9.25
C ALA A 196 -15.83 -11.59 10.27
N LYS A 197 -14.96 -11.90 11.22
CA LYS A 197 -14.34 -10.91 12.10
C LYS A 197 -13.08 -10.39 11.44
N VAL A 198 -13.06 -9.13 11.04
CA VAL A 198 -11.94 -8.53 10.35
C VAL A 198 -11.54 -7.22 11.00
N ALA A 199 -10.33 -7.18 11.57
CA ALA A 199 -9.58 -5.99 11.91
C ALA A 199 -8.22 -6.10 11.23
N GLU A 200 -7.92 -5.20 10.27
CA GLU A 200 -6.78 -5.31 9.36
C GLU A 200 -6.25 -3.96 8.91
N GLY A 201 -5.23 -3.95 8.03
CA GLY A 201 -4.64 -2.72 7.49
C GLY A 201 -4.14 -1.76 8.56
N PRO A 202 -3.29 -2.20 9.52
CA PRO A 202 -2.77 -1.33 10.56
C PRO A 202 -1.88 -0.23 9.97
N SER A 203 -1.93 0.97 10.58
CA SER A 203 -0.98 2.04 10.32
C SER A 203 -0.75 2.84 11.59
N ILE A 204 0.52 3.13 11.93
CA ILE A 204 0.90 3.74 13.19
C ILE A 204 1.39 5.16 13.01
N LEU A 205 0.92 6.03 13.90
CA LEU A 205 1.37 7.41 14.05
C LEU A 205 1.73 7.67 15.51
N LYS A 206 2.64 8.61 15.75
CA LYS A 206 2.91 9.16 17.08
C LYS A 206 2.74 10.68 17.04
N LYS A 207 1.97 11.23 17.96
CA LYS A 207 1.83 12.67 18.17
C LYS A 207 1.80 12.97 19.66
N ASP A 208 2.63 13.90 20.09
CA ASP A 208 2.70 14.40 21.48
C ASP A 208 2.82 13.26 22.52
N GLY A 209 3.60 12.21 22.19
CA GLY A 209 3.83 11.05 23.05
C GLY A 209 2.71 9.99 23.01
N VAL A 210 1.61 10.25 22.32
CA VAL A 210 0.49 9.30 22.15
C VAL A 210 0.64 8.55 20.81
N TYR A 211 0.46 7.23 20.84
CA TYR A 211 0.44 6.37 19.67
C TYR A 211 -0.99 6.22 19.17
N TYR A 212 -1.15 6.27 17.85
CA TYR A 212 -2.42 6.12 17.14
C TYR A 212 -2.30 4.93 16.19
N LEU A 213 -3.00 3.85 16.47
CA LEU A 213 -3.15 2.71 15.58
C LEU A 213 -4.42 2.89 14.75
N VAL A 214 -4.27 3.34 13.52
CA VAL A 214 -5.35 3.41 12.54
C VAL A 214 -5.52 2.02 11.92
N TYR A 215 -6.76 1.56 11.77
CA TYR A 215 -7.06 0.23 11.25
C TYR A 215 -8.37 0.20 10.49
N SER A 216 -8.55 -0.83 9.69
CA SER A 216 -9.81 -1.07 8.99
C SER A 216 -10.52 -2.27 9.58
N ALA A 217 -11.85 -2.19 9.60
CA ALA A 217 -12.68 -3.28 10.10
C ALA A 217 -13.96 -3.45 9.29
N ASN A 218 -14.73 -4.49 9.60
CA ASN A 218 -15.73 -5.08 8.72
C ASN A 218 -15.03 -5.88 7.60
N HIS A 219 -15.66 -6.47 6.64
CA HIS A 219 -15.01 -7.20 5.55
C HIS A 219 -14.83 -6.30 4.33
N PHE A 220 -13.68 -6.36 3.60
CA PHE A 220 -13.43 -5.47 2.46
C PHE A 220 -14.48 -5.57 1.33
N GLU A 221 -15.21 -6.69 1.24
CA GLU A 221 -16.35 -6.82 0.33
C GLU A 221 -17.65 -6.26 0.89
N SER A 222 -17.71 -5.93 2.17
CA SER A 222 -18.88 -5.31 2.76
C SER A 222 -18.96 -3.82 2.39
N LYS A 223 -20.15 -3.35 2.11
CA LYS A 223 -20.42 -1.93 1.89
C LYS A 223 -20.13 -1.07 3.13
N ASN A 224 -20.00 -1.71 4.28
CA ASN A 224 -19.70 -1.08 5.57
C ASN A 224 -18.23 -1.19 5.99
N TYR A 225 -17.35 -1.67 5.10
CA TYR A 225 -15.92 -1.60 5.37
C TYR A 225 -15.54 -0.15 5.72
N GLY A 226 -14.82 0.04 6.81
CA GLY A 226 -14.54 1.37 7.35
C GLY A 226 -13.22 1.44 8.09
N VAL A 227 -12.84 2.65 8.49
CA VAL A 227 -11.60 2.95 9.20
C VAL A 227 -11.93 3.48 10.59
N GLY A 228 -11.26 2.95 11.59
CA GLY A 228 -11.23 3.45 12.94
C GLY A 228 -9.81 3.63 13.45
N TYR A 229 -9.67 4.04 14.70
CA TYR A 229 -8.38 4.06 15.37
C TYR A 229 -8.49 3.74 16.85
N ALA A 230 -7.36 3.38 17.43
CA ALA A 230 -7.15 3.23 18.86
C ALA A 230 -5.91 4.03 19.29
N THR A 231 -5.83 4.38 20.57
CA THR A 231 -4.70 5.11 21.15
C THR A 231 -4.03 4.31 22.26
N SER A 232 -2.75 4.59 22.48
CA SER A 232 -1.97 4.03 23.59
C SER A 232 -0.83 4.98 23.98
N ASP A 233 -0.34 4.85 25.21
CA ASP A 233 0.87 5.52 25.68
C ASP A 233 2.15 4.70 25.35
N SER A 234 2.01 3.53 24.75
CA SER A 234 3.10 2.64 24.38
C SER A 234 2.88 2.06 22.98
N PRO A 235 3.93 1.84 22.17
CA PRO A 235 3.80 1.24 20.84
C PRO A 235 3.24 -0.19 20.87
N MET A 236 3.35 -0.88 21.99
CA MET A 236 2.83 -2.24 22.16
C MET A 236 1.48 -2.31 22.89
N GLY A 237 0.84 -1.15 23.16
CA GLY A 237 -0.43 -1.10 23.88
C GLY A 237 -0.24 -0.97 25.41
N PRO A 238 -1.31 -1.15 26.20
CA PRO A 238 -2.66 -1.56 25.78
C PRO A 238 -3.35 -0.48 24.93
N TRP A 239 -4.12 -0.93 23.95
CA TRP A 239 -4.82 -0.05 23.00
C TRP A 239 -6.25 0.25 23.46
N LYS A 240 -6.65 1.52 23.35
CA LYS A 240 -8.01 1.97 23.64
C LYS A 240 -8.66 2.48 22.36
N LYS A 241 -9.68 1.78 21.86
CA LYS A 241 -10.45 2.20 20.70
C LYS A 241 -11.15 3.53 20.94
N TYR A 242 -11.18 4.37 19.92
CA TYR A 242 -11.90 5.65 19.98
C TYR A 242 -13.41 5.42 19.96
N ALA A 243 -14.12 5.98 20.93
CA ALA A 243 -15.58 5.78 21.08
C ALA A 243 -16.41 6.36 19.91
N GLY A 244 -15.82 7.26 19.11
CA GLY A 244 -16.45 7.83 17.91
C GLY A 244 -16.13 7.09 16.61
N ASN A 245 -15.51 5.91 16.65
CA ASN A 245 -15.30 5.09 15.45
C ASN A 245 -16.64 4.68 14.81
N PRO A 246 -16.70 4.47 13.49
CA PRO A 246 -15.61 4.65 12.52
C PRO A 246 -15.38 6.11 12.14
N ILE A 247 -14.14 6.50 11.83
CA ILE A 247 -13.77 7.85 11.35
C ILE A 247 -13.84 8.01 9.84
N LEU A 248 -13.98 6.89 9.11
CA LEU A 248 -14.29 6.85 7.68
C LEU A 248 -15.18 5.65 7.40
N GLN A 249 -16.37 5.89 6.85
CA GLN A 249 -17.26 4.85 6.34
C GLN A 249 -18.28 5.48 5.39
N ARG A 250 -18.47 4.89 4.20
CA ARG A 250 -19.48 5.36 3.21
C ARG A 250 -19.44 6.87 2.94
N THR A 251 -18.30 7.38 2.52
CA THR A 251 -18.11 8.82 2.29
C THR A 251 -18.33 9.19 0.81
N ASP A 252 -18.91 10.36 0.56
CA ASP A 252 -19.05 10.95 -0.80
C ASP A 252 -19.70 10.01 -1.84
N GLY A 253 -20.65 9.17 -1.42
CA GLY A 253 -21.31 8.17 -2.27
C GLY A 253 -20.48 6.90 -2.49
N LEU A 254 -19.27 6.80 -1.96
CA LEU A 254 -18.42 5.62 -2.00
C LEU A 254 -18.85 4.59 -0.96
N LEU A 255 -18.67 3.33 -1.27
CA LEU A 255 -18.94 2.18 -0.42
C LEU A 255 -17.67 1.33 -0.25
N GLY A 256 -17.61 0.54 0.82
CA GLY A 256 -16.47 -0.32 1.10
C GLY A 256 -15.17 0.48 1.23
N THR A 257 -15.22 1.61 1.94
CA THR A 257 -14.12 2.56 2.09
C THR A 257 -13.22 2.14 3.24
N GLY A 258 -11.99 1.76 2.96
CA GLY A 258 -11.04 1.32 4.00
C GLY A 258 -9.67 0.97 3.46
N HIS A 259 -8.90 0.31 4.28
CA HIS A 259 -7.54 -0.16 4.08
C HIS A 259 -6.66 0.84 3.34
N GLY A 260 -6.01 1.67 4.10
CA GLY A 260 -5.10 2.70 3.61
C GLY A 260 -4.26 3.24 4.74
N ALA A 261 -3.52 4.30 4.46
CA ALA A 261 -2.57 4.86 5.40
C ALA A 261 -2.59 6.39 5.40
N PRO A 262 -2.35 7.04 6.54
CA PRO A 262 -2.04 8.46 6.60
C PRO A 262 -0.62 8.71 6.06
N PHE A 263 -0.43 9.81 5.35
CA PHE A 263 0.86 10.22 4.81
C PHE A 263 1.08 11.73 4.88
N ARG A 264 2.33 12.14 4.94
CA ARG A 264 2.73 13.56 4.94
C ARG A 264 2.69 14.14 3.53
N CYS A 265 2.20 15.38 3.42
CA CYS A 265 2.25 16.18 2.21
C CYS A 265 3.46 17.11 2.19
N LYS A 266 3.79 17.66 1.01
CA LYS A 266 4.88 18.62 0.81
C LYS A 266 4.77 19.90 1.66
N ASP A 267 3.57 20.31 1.97
CA ASP A 267 3.24 21.46 2.82
C ASP A 267 3.23 21.15 4.33
N GLY A 268 3.58 19.90 4.69
CA GLY A 268 3.58 19.43 6.06
C GLY A 268 2.21 18.97 6.59
N SER A 269 1.14 19.17 5.84
CA SER A 269 -0.19 18.64 6.19
C SER A 269 -0.22 17.10 6.07
N TRP A 270 -1.28 16.49 6.64
CA TRP A 270 -1.52 15.07 6.50
C TRP A 270 -2.72 14.79 5.61
N LYS A 271 -2.63 13.70 4.85
CA LYS A 271 -3.75 13.12 4.13
C LYS A 271 -3.84 11.63 4.41
N TYR A 272 -4.99 11.05 4.07
CA TYR A 272 -5.26 9.62 4.15
C TYR A 272 -5.60 9.10 2.77
N ILE A 273 -4.86 8.11 2.28
CA ILE A 273 -5.22 7.37 1.09
C ILE A 273 -5.97 6.10 1.50
N PHE A 274 -7.01 5.72 0.77
CA PHE A 274 -7.83 4.54 1.02
C PHE A 274 -8.41 4.01 -0.28
N HIS A 275 -8.88 2.77 -0.28
CA HIS A 275 -9.64 2.26 -1.41
C HIS A 275 -11.15 2.29 -1.15
N ALA A 276 -11.92 2.19 -2.24
CA ALA A 276 -13.35 1.96 -2.22
C ALA A 276 -13.74 0.91 -3.26
N HIS A 277 -14.97 0.39 -3.15
CA HIS A 277 -15.58 -0.45 -4.17
C HIS A 277 -15.66 0.28 -5.50
N TRP A 278 -15.66 -0.50 -6.62
CA TRP A 278 -15.81 0.06 -7.96
C TRP A 278 -17.08 0.91 -8.09
N ASP A 279 -18.20 0.35 -7.65
CA ASP A 279 -19.49 1.04 -7.60
C ASP A 279 -20.40 0.43 -6.51
N THR A 280 -21.67 0.82 -6.53
CA THR A 280 -22.65 0.36 -5.54
C THR A 280 -23.04 -1.11 -5.66
N THR A 281 -22.63 -1.79 -6.75
CA THR A 281 -22.99 -3.17 -7.10
C THR A 281 -21.77 -4.09 -7.23
N LYS A 282 -20.59 -3.53 -7.52
CA LYS A 282 -19.35 -4.26 -7.75
C LYS A 282 -18.27 -3.85 -6.77
N VAL A 283 -17.61 -4.83 -6.18
CA VAL A 283 -16.44 -4.61 -5.33
C VAL A 283 -15.21 -4.32 -6.19
N GLN A 284 -14.93 -5.18 -7.16
CA GLN A 284 -13.71 -5.12 -7.98
C GLN A 284 -13.94 -4.45 -9.33
N PRO A 285 -12.87 -3.76 -9.86
CA PRO A 285 -11.61 -3.46 -9.19
C PRO A 285 -11.82 -2.42 -8.08
N ARG A 286 -11.16 -2.58 -6.93
CA ARG A 286 -11.12 -1.51 -5.92
C ARG A 286 -10.26 -0.36 -6.44
N THR A 287 -10.64 0.87 -6.15
CA THR A 287 -9.94 2.07 -6.61
C THR A 287 -9.58 2.99 -5.47
N SER A 288 -8.47 3.72 -5.61
CA SER A 288 -7.94 4.55 -4.54
C SER A 288 -8.50 5.98 -4.55
N TYR A 289 -8.64 6.54 -3.37
CA TYR A 289 -9.09 7.91 -3.09
C TYR A 289 -8.26 8.53 -1.99
N ILE A 290 -8.25 9.87 -1.91
CA ILE A 290 -7.49 10.60 -0.89
C ILE A 290 -8.39 11.65 -0.24
N LYS A 291 -8.35 11.75 1.09
CA LYS A 291 -8.99 12.81 1.90
C LYS A 291 -7.99 13.48 2.83
N GLY A 292 -8.40 14.56 3.49
CA GLY A 292 -7.63 15.15 4.58
C GLY A 292 -7.55 14.20 5.77
N PHE A 293 -6.44 14.23 6.50
CA PHE A 293 -6.26 13.56 7.78
C PHE A 293 -5.72 14.57 8.79
N ALA A 294 -6.26 14.56 9.98
CA ALA A 294 -5.78 15.42 11.05
C ALA A 294 -5.89 14.72 12.41
N ILE A 295 -4.99 15.08 13.32
CA ILE A 295 -5.14 14.83 14.75
C ILE A 295 -5.24 16.20 15.40
N SER A 296 -6.38 16.51 16.02
CA SER A 296 -6.64 17.79 16.67
C SER A 296 -5.74 17.99 17.89
N ASP A 297 -5.74 19.21 18.45
CA ASP A 297 -5.02 19.51 19.69
C ASP A 297 -5.61 18.78 20.92
N HIS A 298 -6.82 18.24 20.79
CA HIS A 298 -7.45 17.39 21.81
C HIS A 298 -7.18 15.89 21.56
N GLY A 299 -6.30 15.54 20.63
CA GLY A 299 -5.91 14.15 20.34
C GLY A 299 -6.98 13.35 19.58
N VAL A 300 -7.93 14.00 18.91
CA VAL A 300 -8.95 13.31 18.10
C VAL A 300 -8.48 13.23 16.64
N ALA A 301 -8.35 12.01 16.12
CA ALA A 301 -8.06 11.80 14.71
C ALA A 301 -9.33 11.85 13.85
N SER A 302 -9.25 12.45 12.68
CA SER A 302 -10.34 12.57 11.71
C SER A 302 -9.85 12.38 10.28
N ILE A 303 -10.75 11.86 9.42
CA ILE A 303 -10.58 11.80 7.96
C ILE A 303 -11.73 12.57 7.34
N ASP A 304 -11.44 13.75 6.79
CA ASP A 304 -12.48 14.68 6.33
C ASP A 304 -12.03 15.51 5.12
N GLY A 305 -12.82 16.56 4.78
CA GLY A 305 -12.56 17.45 3.66
C GLY A 305 -12.94 16.86 2.31
N SER A 306 -12.61 17.59 1.26
CA SER A 306 -12.92 17.20 -0.12
C SER A 306 -12.11 15.99 -0.56
N ILE A 307 -12.77 15.10 -1.32
CA ILE A 307 -12.14 13.92 -1.88
C ILE A 307 -11.28 14.28 -3.09
N ILE A 308 -10.10 13.69 -3.18
CA ILE A 308 -9.28 13.65 -4.39
C ILE A 308 -9.44 12.27 -5.02
N LYS A 309 -9.79 12.22 -6.32
CA LYS A 309 -9.77 11.01 -7.13
C LYS A 309 -8.49 10.99 -7.95
N PRO A 310 -7.49 10.16 -7.62
CA PRO A 310 -6.27 10.02 -8.39
C PRO A 310 -6.55 9.44 -9.77
N GLN A 311 -5.81 9.91 -10.80
CA GLN A 311 -5.93 9.44 -12.18
C GLN A 311 -4.55 9.06 -12.71
N VAL A 312 -4.45 7.99 -13.50
CA VAL A 312 -3.20 7.62 -14.17
C VAL A 312 -3.17 8.24 -15.55
N LEU A 313 -2.21 9.12 -15.78
CA LEU A 313 -1.99 9.73 -17.09
C LEU A 313 -1.26 8.75 -17.99
N GLY A 314 -1.77 8.58 -19.21
CA GLY A 314 -1.05 7.90 -20.27
C GLY A 314 0.27 8.63 -20.59
N THR A 315 1.31 7.92 -20.97
CA THR A 315 2.46 8.57 -21.62
C THR A 315 1.99 9.10 -22.97
N ALA A 316 2.16 10.39 -23.21
CA ALA A 316 1.94 10.94 -24.53
C ALA A 316 2.79 10.12 -25.52
N SER A 317 2.14 9.44 -26.48
CA SER A 317 2.87 8.89 -27.61
C SER A 317 3.56 10.08 -28.29
N LYS A 318 4.88 10.08 -28.35
CA LYS A 318 5.55 10.99 -29.28
C LYS A 318 5.11 10.54 -30.67
N ASN A 319 4.11 11.22 -31.23
CA ASN A 319 3.87 11.16 -32.65
C ASN A 319 5.14 11.71 -33.29
N ASN A 320 5.96 10.83 -33.86
CA ASN A 320 7.01 11.26 -34.75
C ASN A 320 6.31 11.84 -35.97
N GLU A 321 6.40 13.14 -36.13
CA GLU A 321 6.25 13.80 -37.41
C GLU A 321 7.41 13.43 -38.35
#